data_608279a58ac1f09790b017f9052c62f8
#
_entry.id   608279a58ac1f09790b017f9052c62f8
#
_cell.length_a   1.000
_cell.length_b   1.000
_cell.length_c   1.000
_cell.angle_alpha   90.00
_cell.angle_beta   90.00
_cell.angle_gamma   90.00
#
_symmetry.space_group_name_H-M   'P 1'
#
loop_
_entity.id
_entity.type
_entity.pdbx_description
1 polymer ?
#
loop_
_entity_poly.entity_id
_entity_poly.type
_entity_poly.pdbx_seq_one_letter_code
_entity_poly.pdbx_strand_id
1 'polypeptide(L)'
;PPYCDPADPAVAGLLKRAAGVLLPHYVTRWRYRELTRHARSWFPRLDARFTSHGKTRQIMLFREMGVRHPESRTYPNPAKLYEDFQENGSPWGYPLVVKGDRGGGGAFVFPVYETADLLRSVDRLRPHEPALLQRWVEHGGKDLRVVVYGSHTVTYFRVGGGQFYNNICRGGRLDHSGWPQLQEKGSAAVLSFCDRAGIDVAGFDLMFPDDGEPVFVEINYHFGRKGLGGTKGHQSHLLKAIQTWQRQCLEERQPHLR
;
A
#
# COMPACT_ATOMS: atom_id res chain seq x y z
N PRO A 1 -24.88 -10.20 -5.14
CA PRO A 1 -25.84 -9.21 -5.65
C PRO A 1 -25.67 -7.89 -4.91
N PRO A 2 -25.82 -6.72 -5.56
CA PRO A 2 -25.69 -5.43 -4.91
C PRO A 2 -26.73 -5.16 -3.81
N TYR A 3 -27.74 -5.98 -3.69
CA TYR A 3 -28.89 -5.84 -2.79
C TYR A 3 -28.93 -6.87 -1.65
N CYS A 4 -27.87 -7.68 -1.43
CA CYS A 4 -27.82 -8.54 -0.25
C CYS A 4 -27.65 -7.70 1.01
N ASP A 5 -28.64 -7.71 1.89
CA ASP A 5 -28.50 -7.15 3.24
C ASP A 5 -27.78 -8.18 4.13
N PRO A 6 -26.58 -7.88 4.64
CA PRO A 6 -25.87 -8.81 5.52
C PRO A 6 -26.59 -9.08 6.84
N ALA A 7 -27.52 -8.21 7.25
CA ALA A 7 -28.33 -8.38 8.44
C ALA A 7 -29.50 -9.37 8.25
N ASP A 8 -29.83 -9.73 6.99
CA ASP A 8 -30.84 -10.74 6.70
C ASP A 8 -30.40 -12.13 7.20
N PRO A 9 -31.20 -12.83 8.06
CA PRO A 9 -30.85 -14.16 8.56
C PRO A 9 -30.60 -15.19 7.45
N ALA A 10 -31.31 -15.09 6.32
CA ALA A 10 -31.11 -15.98 5.18
C ALA A 10 -29.74 -15.77 4.54
N VAL A 11 -29.31 -14.50 4.38
CA VAL A 11 -27.98 -14.14 3.88
C VAL A 11 -26.91 -14.60 4.85
N ALA A 12 -27.05 -14.34 6.15
CA ALA A 12 -26.14 -14.81 7.18
C ALA A 12 -25.99 -16.35 7.17
N GLY A 13 -27.11 -17.07 6.97
CA GLY A 13 -27.12 -18.52 6.82
C GLY A 13 -26.35 -19.00 5.58
N LEU A 14 -26.46 -18.31 4.44
CA LEU A 14 -25.71 -18.62 3.22
C LEU A 14 -24.20 -18.36 3.43
N LEU A 15 -23.83 -17.24 4.02
CA LEU A 15 -22.42 -16.89 4.31
C LEU A 15 -21.74 -17.94 5.20
N LYS A 16 -22.44 -18.43 6.24
CA LYS A 16 -21.93 -19.49 7.14
C LYS A 16 -21.70 -20.83 6.42
N ARG A 17 -22.53 -21.15 5.43
CA ARG A 17 -22.43 -22.43 4.67
C ARG A 17 -21.50 -22.33 3.46
N ALA A 18 -21.18 -21.13 2.99
CA ALA A 18 -20.28 -20.93 1.85
C ALA A 18 -18.88 -21.48 2.14
N ALA A 19 -18.20 -22.05 1.13
CA ALA A 19 -16.82 -22.43 1.23
C ALA A 19 -15.91 -21.21 1.39
N GLY A 20 -16.26 -20.13 0.66
CA GLY A 20 -15.63 -18.84 0.75
C GLY A 20 -16.52 -17.76 0.16
N VAL A 21 -16.24 -16.50 0.49
CA VAL A 21 -17.00 -15.33 0.07
C VAL A 21 -16.09 -14.39 -0.73
N LEU A 22 -16.43 -14.17 -1.99
CA LEU A 22 -15.74 -13.19 -2.82
C LEU A 22 -16.35 -11.81 -2.58
N LEU A 23 -15.52 -10.87 -2.16
CA LEU A 23 -15.93 -9.50 -1.83
C LEU A 23 -15.55 -8.52 -2.94
N PRO A 24 -16.39 -7.50 -3.22
CA PRO A 24 -15.99 -6.42 -4.10
C PRO A 24 -14.83 -5.62 -3.51
N HIS A 25 -13.85 -5.26 -4.33
CA HIS A 25 -12.71 -4.44 -3.89
C HIS A 25 -13.12 -3.08 -3.30
N TYR A 26 -14.27 -2.54 -3.72
CA TYR A 26 -14.81 -1.26 -3.26
C TYR A 26 -15.89 -1.38 -2.17
N VAL A 27 -15.92 -2.50 -1.46
CA VAL A 27 -16.85 -2.67 -0.33
C VAL A 27 -16.59 -1.62 0.75
N THR A 28 -17.65 -1.09 1.37
CA THR A 28 -17.53 -0.17 2.51
C THR A 28 -17.07 -0.93 3.77
N ARG A 29 -16.42 -0.23 4.71
CA ARG A 29 -15.95 -0.81 5.98
C ARG A 29 -17.06 -1.52 6.74
N TRP A 30 -18.26 -0.89 6.86
CA TRP A 30 -19.40 -1.49 7.53
C TRP A 30 -19.81 -2.79 6.86
N ARG A 31 -20.04 -2.76 5.54
CA ARG A 31 -20.49 -3.94 4.78
C ARG A 31 -19.45 -5.06 4.78
N TYR A 32 -18.17 -4.72 4.73
CA TYR A 32 -17.08 -5.68 4.87
C TYR A 32 -17.19 -6.43 6.20
N ARG A 33 -17.30 -5.70 7.32
CA ARG A 33 -17.39 -6.28 8.66
C ARG A 33 -18.61 -7.18 8.82
N GLU A 34 -19.77 -6.76 8.33
CA GLU A 34 -20.99 -7.56 8.42
C GLU A 34 -20.93 -8.84 7.57
N LEU A 35 -20.38 -8.79 6.36
CA LEU A 35 -20.21 -9.97 5.50
C LEU A 35 -19.19 -10.94 6.09
N THR A 36 -18.04 -10.46 6.54
CA THR A 36 -16.96 -11.30 7.08
C THR A 36 -17.27 -11.88 8.46
N ARG A 37 -18.15 -11.24 9.24
CA ARG A 37 -18.60 -11.75 10.54
C ARG A 37 -19.21 -13.15 10.48
N HIS A 38 -19.82 -13.52 9.36
CA HIS A 38 -20.49 -14.79 9.17
C HIS A 38 -19.73 -15.73 8.21
N ALA A 39 -18.76 -15.20 7.45
CA ALA A 39 -17.97 -15.97 6.50
C ALA A 39 -16.85 -16.76 7.20
N ARG A 40 -16.57 -17.98 6.74
CA ARG A 40 -15.41 -18.76 7.21
C ARG A 40 -14.11 -18.33 6.54
N SER A 41 -14.18 -18.01 5.25
CA SER A 41 -13.07 -17.53 4.43
C SER A 41 -13.60 -16.48 3.45
N TRP A 42 -12.79 -15.46 3.16
CA TRP A 42 -13.16 -14.44 2.19
C TRP A 42 -11.94 -13.90 1.46
N PHE A 43 -12.17 -13.38 0.28
CA PHE A 43 -11.16 -12.72 -0.55
C PHE A 43 -11.77 -11.48 -1.22
N PRO A 44 -11.03 -10.35 -1.29
CA PRO A 44 -9.76 -10.11 -0.61
C PRO A 44 -9.94 -9.73 0.86
N ARG A 45 -8.91 -9.98 1.70
CA ARG A 45 -8.81 -9.42 3.05
C ARG A 45 -8.52 -7.93 2.92
N LEU A 46 -9.30 -7.11 3.63
CA LEU A 46 -9.25 -5.65 3.56
C LEU A 46 -9.06 -4.98 4.92
N ASP A 47 -8.76 -5.74 5.97
CA ASP A 47 -8.65 -5.23 7.34
C ASP A 47 -7.62 -4.11 7.44
N ALA A 48 -6.42 -4.33 6.95
CA ALA A 48 -5.35 -3.34 6.93
C ALA A 48 -5.73 -2.08 6.12
N ARG A 49 -6.51 -2.21 5.05
CA ARG A 49 -7.03 -1.06 4.31
C ARG A 49 -7.92 -0.16 5.17
N PHE A 50 -8.72 -0.75 6.02
CA PHE A 50 -9.68 0.00 6.86
C PHE A 50 -9.06 0.52 8.16
N THR A 51 -8.02 -0.13 8.68
CA THR A 51 -7.33 0.28 9.91
C THR A 51 -6.16 1.20 9.64
N SER A 52 -5.46 1.03 8.50
CA SER A 52 -4.23 1.74 8.16
C SER A 52 -4.39 2.63 6.92
N HIS A 53 -5.53 3.33 6.83
CA HIS A 53 -5.78 4.30 5.77
C HIS A 53 -5.02 5.60 6.02
N GLY A 54 -4.34 6.11 4.99
CA GLY A 54 -3.47 7.28 5.05
C GLY A 54 -2.01 6.94 5.38
N LYS A 55 -1.09 7.84 4.99
CA LYS A 55 0.36 7.60 5.12
C LYS A 55 0.82 7.52 6.57
N THR A 56 0.25 8.32 7.46
CA THR A 56 0.59 8.30 8.89
C THR A 56 0.28 6.95 9.52
N ARG A 57 -0.87 6.37 9.21
CA ARG A 57 -1.25 5.04 9.71
C ARG A 57 -0.48 3.91 9.04
N GLN A 58 -0.07 4.09 7.79
CA GLN A 58 0.81 3.12 7.11
C GLN A 58 2.18 3.04 7.79
N ILE A 59 2.76 4.17 8.23
CA ILE A 59 4.00 4.16 9.01
C ILE A 59 3.82 3.39 10.33
N MET A 60 2.69 3.53 11.00
CA MET A 60 2.39 2.75 12.20
C MET A 60 2.34 1.24 11.89
N LEU A 61 1.67 0.86 10.80
CA LEU A 61 1.61 -0.52 10.35
C LEU A 61 3.00 -1.07 9.98
N PHE A 62 3.84 -0.28 9.31
CA PHE A 62 5.22 -0.70 8.99
C PHE A 62 6.04 -0.96 10.26
N ARG A 63 5.90 -0.12 11.29
CA ARG A 63 6.53 -0.31 12.61
C ARG A 63 6.03 -1.57 13.29
N GLU A 64 4.71 -1.78 13.33
CA GLU A 64 4.07 -2.97 13.92
C GLU A 64 4.54 -4.25 13.23
N MET A 65 4.65 -4.23 11.91
CA MET A 65 5.14 -5.37 11.12
C MET A 65 6.67 -5.50 11.12
N GLY A 66 7.41 -4.61 11.78
CA GLY A 66 8.86 -4.67 11.88
C GLY A 66 9.60 -4.56 10.54
N VAL A 67 9.02 -3.88 9.54
CA VAL A 67 9.67 -3.69 8.24
C VAL A 67 10.39 -2.34 8.19
N ARG A 68 11.50 -2.31 7.44
CA ARG A 68 12.26 -1.09 7.23
C ARG A 68 11.43 -0.07 6.44
N HIS A 69 11.37 1.14 6.95
CA HIS A 69 10.66 2.27 6.33
C HIS A 69 11.45 3.56 6.59
N PRO A 70 11.20 4.68 5.86
CA PRO A 70 11.88 5.93 6.14
C PRO A 70 11.60 6.39 7.58
N GLU A 71 12.63 6.84 8.30
CA GLU A 71 12.44 7.48 9.60
C GLU A 71 11.42 8.60 9.47
N SER A 72 10.43 8.62 10.36
CA SER A 72 9.24 9.46 10.18
C SER A 72 8.75 10.03 11.50
N ARG A 73 8.41 11.33 11.49
CA ARG A 73 7.58 11.98 12.49
C ARG A 73 6.19 12.25 11.91
N THR A 74 5.17 11.99 12.71
CA THR A 74 3.76 12.18 12.31
C THR A 74 3.15 13.29 13.13
N TYR A 75 2.37 14.13 12.49
CA TYR A 75 1.75 15.30 13.10
C TYR A 75 0.24 15.29 12.85
N PRO A 76 -0.58 15.79 13.80
CA PRO A 76 -2.04 15.81 13.62
C PRO A 76 -2.50 16.75 12.50
N ASN A 77 -1.70 17.76 12.19
CA ASN A 77 -1.92 18.70 11.10
C ASN A 77 -0.61 19.39 10.69
N PRO A 78 -0.58 20.10 9.54
CA PRO A 78 0.61 20.81 9.07
C PRO A 78 1.12 21.92 10.00
N ALA A 79 0.23 22.60 10.73
CA ALA A 79 0.63 23.66 11.67
C ALA A 79 1.49 23.09 12.80
N LYS A 80 1.13 21.92 13.36
CA LYS A 80 1.94 21.26 14.38
C LYS A 80 3.29 20.74 13.86
N LEU A 81 3.36 20.34 12.59
CA LEU A 81 4.64 20.04 11.95
C LEU A 81 5.53 21.28 11.89
N TYR A 82 4.95 22.41 11.50
CA TYR A 82 5.68 23.66 11.39
C TYR A 82 6.17 24.18 12.75
N GLU A 83 5.31 24.15 13.77
CA GLU A 83 5.66 24.53 15.15
C GLU A 83 6.85 23.69 15.67
N ASP A 84 6.78 22.35 15.59
CA ASP A 84 7.88 21.46 16.01
C ASP A 84 9.16 21.74 15.25
N PHE A 85 9.06 22.02 13.96
CA PHE A 85 10.22 22.34 13.16
C PHE A 85 10.86 23.71 13.52
N GLN A 86 10.05 24.71 13.85
CA GLN A 86 10.54 26.00 14.32
C GLN A 86 11.26 25.89 15.67
N GLU A 87 10.74 25.08 16.57
CA GLU A 87 11.29 24.91 17.91
C GLU A 87 12.56 24.03 17.93
N ASN A 88 12.55 22.93 17.16
CA ASN A 88 13.55 21.87 17.24
C ASN A 88 14.43 21.70 15.99
N GLY A 89 14.12 22.42 14.91
CA GLY A 89 14.82 22.33 13.65
C GLY A 89 14.62 20.99 12.93
N SER A 90 15.48 20.71 11.96
CA SER A 90 15.47 19.44 11.22
C SER A 90 15.99 18.30 12.10
N PRO A 91 15.22 17.22 12.29
CA PRO A 91 15.66 16.10 13.12
C PRO A 91 16.75 15.24 12.47
N TRP A 92 16.95 15.35 11.14
CA TRP A 92 17.90 14.52 10.37
C TRP A 92 18.78 15.31 9.41
N GLY A 93 18.79 16.64 9.48
CA GLY A 93 19.42 17.49 8.45
C GLY A 93 18.58 17.54 7.17
N TYR A 94 19.19 17.91 6.07
CA TYR A 94 18.58 17.95 4.74
C TYR A 94 19.27 16.95 3.79
N PRO A 95 18.60 16.46 2.76
CA PRO A 95 17.20 16.71 2.41
C PRO A 95 16.20 15.93 3.26
N LEU A 96 14.94 16.41 3.30
CA LEU A 96 13.79 15.80 3.94
C LEU A 96 12.62 15.64 2.95
N VAL A 97 11.58 14.95 3.36
CA VAL A 97 10.33 14.86 2.61
C VAL A 97 9.15 15.20 3.51
N VAL A 98 8.36 16.20 3.09
CA VAL A 98 7.06 16.51 3.70
C VAL A 98 5.96 15.83 2.92
N LYS A 99 5.03 15.16 3.62
CA LYS A 99 3.90 14.46 2.98
C LYS A 99 2.60 14.78 3.69
N GLY A 100 1.55 15.05 2.92
CA GLY A 100 0.17 15.02 3.42
C GLY A 100 -0.30 13.58 3.56
N ASP A 101 -1.17 13.32 4.52
CA ASP A 101 -1.66 11.97 4.85
C ASP A 101 -2.37 11.30 3.68
N ARG A 102 -3.18 12.07 2.93
CA ARG A 102 -3.97 11.59 1.80
C ARG A 102 -3.53 12.22 0.49
N GLY A 103 -3.84 11.53 -0.61
CA GLY A 103 -3.53 11.95 -1.98
C GLY A 103 -2.68 10.93 -2.70
N GLY A 104 -2.94 10.76 -4.00
CA GLY A 104 -2.22 9.85 -4.88
C GLY A 104 -1.33 10.59 -5.88
N GLY A 105 -0.47 9.86 -6.60
CA GLY A 105 0.35 10.40 -7.68
C GLY A 105 1.39 11.45 -7.25
N GLY A 106 1.74 11.51 -5.97
CA GLY A 106 2.69 12.49 -5.44
C GLY A 106 2.13 13.91 -5.29
N ALA A 107 0.80 14.11 -5.27
CA ALA A 107 0.17 15.42 -5.21
C ALA A 107 0.55 16.22 -3.95
N PHE A 108 0.72 15.53 -2.81
CA PHE A 108 1.07 16.11 -1.52
C PHE A 108 2.36 15.46 -0.97
N VAL A 109 3.39 15.38 -1.79
CA VAL A 109 4.71 14.86 -1.42
C VAL A 109 5.74 15.85 -1.93
N PHE A 110 6.51 16.46 -1.04
CA PHE A 110 7.41 17.56 -1.35
C PHE A 110 8.80 17.29 -0.82
N PRO A 111 9.86 17.39 -1.67
CA PRO A 111 11.22 17.42 -1.19
C PRO A 111 11.51 18.75 -0.49
N VAL A 112 12.31 18.72 0.55
CA VAL A 112 12.70 19.85 1.36
C VAL A 112 14.22 19.84 1.45
N TYR A 113 14.87 20.81 0.79
CA TYR A 113 16.33 20.97 0.76
C TYR A 113 16.80 22.05 1.72
N GLU A 114 15.88 22.92 2.16
CA GLU A 114 16.14 24.03 3.10
C GLU A 114 14.85 24.41 3.86
N THR A 115 14.98 25.24 4.89
CA THR A 115 13.83 25.69 5.70
C THR A 115 12.74 26.39 4.87
N ALA A 116 13.10 27.15 3.86
CA ALA A 116 12.13 27.82 3.00
C ALA A 116 11.27 26.83 2.19
N ASP A 117 11.81 25.67 1.79
CA ASP A 117 11.06 24.59 1.16
C ASP A 117 10.02 23.98 2.09
N LEU A 118 10.37 23.85 3.38
CA LEU A 118 9.44 23.33 4.37
C LEU A 118 8.20 24.22 4.47
N LEU A 119 8.38 25.53 4.61
CA LEU A 119 7.28 26.49 4.67
C LEU A 119 6.38 26.35 3.44
N ARG A 120 6.96 26.43 2.24
CA ARG A 120 6.23 26.27 0.98
C ARG A 120 5.49 24.94 0.89
N SER A 121 6.03 23.88 1.48
CA SER A 121 5.44 22.53 1.49
C SER A 121 4.26 22.45 2.44
N VAL A 122 4.39 23.00 3.64
CA VAL A 122 3.35 23.01 4.68
C VAL A 122 2.11 23.78 4.21
N ASP A 123 2.29 24.94 3.58
CA ASP A 123 1.19 25.76 3.04
C ASP A 123 0.38 25.06 1.93
N ARG A 124 0.97 24.08 1.27
CA ARG A 124 0.31 23.29 0.22
C ARG A 124 -0.43 22.07 0.74
N LEU A 125 -0.25 21.72 2.01
CA LEU A 125 -0.95 20.61 2.64
C LEU A 125 -2.37 21.02 3.06
N ARG A 126 -3.23 20.04 3.26
CA ARG A 126 -4.58 20.27 3.76
C ARG A 126 -4.53 20.57 5.26
N PRO A 127 -5.04 21.72 5.72
CA PRO A 127 -4.77 22.25 7.07
C PRO A 127 -5.29 21.39 8.22
N HIS A 128 -6.30 20.56 7.98
CA HIS A 128 -6.94 19.72 9.00
C HIS A 128 -6.64 18.21 8.87
N GLU A 129 -5.77 17.84 7.92
CA GLU A 129 -5.35 16.44 7.76
C GLU A 129 -3.98 16.21 8.39
N PRO A 130 -3.69 14.98 8.86
CA PRO A 130 -2.37 14.65 9.35
C PRO A 130 -1.27 14.87 8.31
N ALA A 131 -0.07 15.12 8.79
CA ALA A 131 1.11 15.33 7.97
C ALA A 131 2.28 14.48 8.47
N LEU A 132 3.22 14.20 7.57
CA LEU A 132 4.47 13.50 7.87
C LEU A 132 5.67 14.37 7.51
N LEU A 133 6.68 14.33 8.37
CA LEU A 133 8.05 14.66 8.04
C LEU A 133 8.84 13.34 7.99
N GLN A 134 9.57 13.10 6.89
CA GLN A 134 10.36 11.89 6.69
C GLN A 134 11.79 12.23 6.34
N ARG A 135 12.72 11.39 6.85
CA ARG A 135 14.11 11.39 6.39
C ARG A 135 14.16 11.00 4.91
N TRP A 136 15.00 11.69 4.16
CA TRP A 136 15.27 11.31 2.78
C TRP A 136 15.87 9.90 2.71
N VAL A 137 15.44 9.14 1.73
CA VAL A 137 16.01 7.83 1.40
C VAL A 137 16.66 7.97 0.04
N GLU A 138 17.97 7.78 -0.03
CA GLU A 138 18.67 7.73 -1.31
C GLU A 138 18.21 6.48 -2.08
N HIS A 139 17.76 6.67 -3.32
CA HIS A 139 17.12 5.61 -4.09
C HIS A 139 17.60 5.55 -5.56
N GLY A 140 18.61 6.34 -5.92
CA GLY A 140 19.19 6.34 -7.27
C GLY A 140 18.17 6.66 -8.39
N GLY A 141 17.18 7.50 -8.11
CA GLY A 141 16.17 7.92 -9.09
C GLY A 141 15.22 6.81 -9.54
N LYS A 142 15.05 5.74 -8.75
CA LYS A 142 14.14 4.62 -9.06
C LYS A 142 13.43 4.12 -7.81
N ASP A 143 12.24 3.57 -7.99
CA ASP A 143 11.52 2.82 -6.97
C ASP A 143 10.89 1.56 -7.58
N LEU A 144 10.72 0.53 -6.77
CA LEU A 144 10.08 -0.71 -7.17
C LEU A 144 8.60 -0.67 -6.81
N ARG A 145 7.73 -0.87 -7.80
CA ARG A 145 6.33 -1.20 -7.58
C ARG A 145 6.19 -2.72 -7.52
N VAL A 146 5.66 -3.21 -6.39
CA VAL A 146 5.23 -4.60 -6.22
C VAL A 146 3.72 -4.62 -6.09
N VAL A 147 3.02 -5.27 -7.00
CA VAL A 147 1.55 -5.45 -6.91
C VAL A 147 1.26 -6.88 -6.53
N VAL A 148 0.56 -7.05 -5.40
CA VAL A 148 0.17 -8.36 -4.86
C VAL A 148 -1.21 -8.74 -5.35
N TYR A 149 -1.36 -10.01 -5.69
CA TYR A 149 -2.61 -10.70 -6.00
C TYR A 149 -2.61 -12.07 -5.31
N GLY A 150 -3.08 -12.11 -4.06
CA GLY A 150 -3.00 -13.31 -3.22
C GLY A 150 -1.56 -13.75 -2.99
N SER A 151 -1.20 -14.92 -3.47
CA SER A 151 0.13 -15.51 -3.31
C SER A 151 1.13 -15.16 -4.41
N HIS A 152 0.77 -14.33 -5.39
CA HIS A 152 1.70 -13.92 -6.45
C HIS A 152 1.82 -12.41 -6.59
N THR A 153 2.91 -11.97 -7.22
CA THR A 153 3.23 -10.56 -7.42
C THR A 153 3.48 -10.25 -8.90
N VAL A 154 3.27 -8.98 -9.23
CA VAL A 154 3.79 -8.37 -10.46
C VAL A 154 4.68 -7.21 -10.06
N THR A 155 5.91 -7.21 -10.56
CA THR A 155 6.93 -6.23 -10.18
C THR A 155 7.41 -5.44 -11.38
N TYR A 156 7.75 -4.19 -11.16
CA TYR A 156 8.44 -3.33 -12.13
C TYR A 156 9.03 -2.11 -11.46
N PHE A 157 10.18 -1.67 -11.94
CA PHE A 157 10.74 -0.40 -11.52
C PHE A 157 10.06 0.77 -12.24
N ARG A 158 9.89 1.86 -11.50
CA ARG A 158 9.61 3.18 -12.05
C ARG A 158 10.91 3.95 -11.98
N VAL A 159 11.41 4.36 -13.13
CA VAL A 159 12.71 5.06 -13.26
C VAL A 159 12.43 6.50 -13.69
N GLY A 160 12.73 7.43 -12.81
CA GLY A 160 12.69 8.87 -13.11
C GLY A 160 13.98 9.34 -13.76
N GLY A 161 13.92 10.44 -14.50
CA GLY A 161 15.09 11.05 -15.16
C GLY A 161 15.99 11.87 -14.21
N GLY A 162 16.33 11.34 -13.02
CA GLY A 162 17.14 12.06 -12.02
C GLY A 162 16.37 13.09 -11.19
N GLN A 163 15.06 13.13 -11.30
CA GLN A 163 14.18 13.99 -10.51
C GLN A 163 13.68 13.24 -9.26
N PHE A 164 13.20 14.00 -8.28
CA PHE A 164 12.60 13.47 -7.05
C PHE A 164 11.44 12.50 -7.28
N TYR A 165 10.65 12.73 -8.33
CA TYR A 165 9.45 11.94 -8.62
C TYR A 165 9.72 10.88 -9.67
N ASN A 166 9.49 9.60 -9.33
CA ASN A 166 9.58 8.46 -10.26
C ASN A 166 8.21 8.05 -10.84
N ASN A 167 7.15 8.76 -10.46
CA ASN A 167 5.79 8.44 -10.89
C ASN A 167 5.61 8.59 -12.40
N ILE A 168 4.93 7.62 -13.03
CA ILE A 168 4.67 7.60 -14.48
C ILE A 168 3.91 8.83 -14.96
N CYS A 169 2.97 9.35 -14.15
CA CYS A 169 2.25 10.59 -14.46
C CYS A 169 3.15 11.84 -14.47
N ARG A 170 4.38 11.74 -13.99
CA ARG A 170 5.40 12.79 -13.98
C ARG A 170 6.60 12.47 -14.89
N GLY A 171 6.42 11.58 -15.88
CA GLY A 171 7.45 11.25 -16.86
C GLY A 171 8.33 10.05 -16.53
N GLY A 172 8.08 9.33 -15.45
CA GLY A 172 8.80 8.09 -15.12
C GLY A 172 8.58 6.98 -16.15
N ARG A 173 9.63 6.22 -16.44
CA ARG A 173 9.63 5.05 -17.34
C ARG A 173 9.40 3.77 -16.55
N LEU A 174 8.67 2.82 -17.13
CA LEU A 174 8.50 1.46 -16.60
C LEU A 174 9.66 0.58 -17.04
N ASP A 175 10.18 -0.22 -16.12
CA ASP A 175 11.19 -1.22 -16.39
C ASP A 175 10.84 -2.54 -15.68
N HIS A 176 10.43 -3.54 -16.45
CA HIS A 176 10.04 -4.86 -15.95
C HIS A 176 11.23 -5.82 -15.82
N SER A 177 12.35 -5.54 -16.48
CA SER A 177 13.50 -6.43 -16.56
C SER A 177 14.72 -5.98 -15.77
N GLY A 178 14.79 -4.68 -15.44
CA GLY A 178 15.89 -4.12 -14.68
C GLY A 178 15.97 -4.66 -13.26
N TRP A 179 17.18 -4.83 -12.76
CA TRP A 179 17.48 -5.23 -11.36
C TRP A 179 16.69 -6.45 -10.85
N PRO A 180 16.76 -7.63 -11.52
CA PRO A 180 15.92 -8.78 -11.20
C PRO A 180 16.07 -9.25 -9.75
N GLN A 181 17.27 -9.19 -9.19
CA GLN A 181 17.54 -9.56 -7.79
C GLN A 181 16.79 -8.65 -6.79
N LEU A 182 16.72 -7.33 -7.06
CA LEU A 182 15.96 -6.41 -6.22
C LEU A 182 14.45 -6.62 -6.38
N GLN A 183 13.99 -6.97 -7.58
CA GLN A 183 12.59 -7.33 -7.81
C GLN A 183 12.18 -8.58 -7.02
N GLU A 184 13.01 -9.61 -7.06
CA GLU A 184 12.80 -10.85 -6.28
C GLU A 184 12.79 -10.55 -4.77
N LYS A 185 13.78 -9.82 -4.27
CA LYS A 185 13.89 -9.44 -2.86
C LYS A 185 12.70 -8.59 -2.40
N GLY A 186 12.30 -7.61 -3.18
CA GLY A 186 11.12 -6.79 -2.91
C GLY A 186 9.83 -7.60 -2.94
N SER A 187 9.67 -8.53 -3.89
CA SER A 187 8.53 -9.43 -3.96
C SER A 187 8.43 -10.32 -2.71
N ALA A 188 9.52 -10.96 -2.30
CA ALA A 188 9.56 -11.81 -1.10
C ALA A 188 9.22 -11.01 0.17
N ALA A 189 9.80 -9.81 0.34
CA ALA A 189 9.53 -8.96 1.47
C ALA A 189 8.06 -8.54 1.55
N VAL A 190 7.45 -8.17 0.41
CA VAL A 190 6.05 -7.75 0.34
C VAL A 190 5.10 -8.93 0.58
N LEU A 191 5.37 -10.12 0.04
CA LEU A 191 4.54 -11.32 0.30
C LEU A 191 4.55 -11.68 1.79
N SER A 192 5.73 -11.68 2.43
CA SER A 192 5.84 -11.91 3.87
C SER A 192 5.10 -10.84 4.70
N PHE A 193 5.17 -9.58 4.29
CA PHE A 193 4.38 -8.51 4.91
C PHE A 193 2.88 -8.73 4.76
N CYS A 194 2.42 -9.03 3.54
CA CYS A 194 1.01 -9.23 3.22
C CYS A 194 0.38 -10.41 3.97
N ASP A 195 1.13 -11.49 4.14
CA ASP A 195 0.69 -12.65 4.91
C ASP A 195 0.39 -12.27 6.36
N ARG A 196 1.32 -11.57 7.02
CA ARG A 196 1.17 -11.10 8.42
C ARG A 196 0.12 -10.01 8.58
N ALA A 197 0.04 -9.06 7.64
CA ALA A 197 -0.87 -7.92 7.70
C ALA A 197 -2.29 -8.23 7.17
N GLY A 198 -2.53 -9.41 6.62
CA GLY A 198 -3.82 -9.79 6.04
C GLY A 198 -4.18 -8.96 4.81
N ILE A 199 -3.27 -8.85 3.84
CA ILE A 199 -3.47 -8.09 2.60
C ILE A 199 -3.39 -9.01 1.39
N ASP A 200 -4.45 -9.11 0.61
CA ASP A 200 -4.49 -9.96 -0.58
C ASP A 200 -4.31 -9.20 -1.89
N VAL A 201 -4.70 -7.92 -1.95
CA VAL A 201 -4.60 -7.11 -3.17
C VAL A 201 -4.20 -5.69 -2.83
N ALA A 202 -2.97 -5.31 -3.15
CA ALA A 202 -2.45 -3.95 -3.01
C ALA A 202 -1.20 -3.74 -3.87
N GLY A 203 -0.85 -2.49 -4.15
CA GLY A 203 0.43 -2.10 -4.72
C GLY A 203 1.32 -1.49 -3.65
N PHE A 204 2.56 -1.93 -3.57
CA PHE A 204 3.58 -1.43 -2.65
C PHE A 204 4.63 -0.64 -3.40
N ASP A 205 5.08 0.45 -2.81
CA ASP A 205 6.23 1.22 -3.28
C ASP A 205 7.41 0.95 -2.35
N LEU A 206 8.51 0.45 -2.92
CA LEU A 206 9.74 0.16 -2.22
C LEU A 206 10.90 0.98 -2.80
N MET A 207 11.78 1.45 -1.94
CA MET A 207 13.07 2.00 -2.31
C MET A 207 14.19 1.04 -1.90
N PHE A 208 15.32 1.10 -2.60
CA PHE A 208 16.50 0.33 -2.29
C PHE A 208 17.70 1.27 -2.18
N PRO A 209 18.15 1.58 -0.96
CA PRO A 209 19.46 2.21 -0.74
C PRO A 209 20.61 1.32 -1.22
N ASP A 210 21.84 1.80 -1.11
CA ASP A 210 23.05 1.11 -1.59
C ASP A 210 23.30 -0.25 -0.92
N ASP A 211 22.75 -0.47 0.28
CA ASP A 211 22.80 -1.77 0.97
C ASP A 211 21.87 -2.83 0.33
N GLY A 212 21.04 -2.44 -0.64
CA GLY A 212 20.14 -3.33 -1.35
C GLY A 212 19.02 -3.92 -0.51
N GLU A 213 18.72 -3.35 0.67
CA GLU A 213 17.59 -3.78 1.52
C GLU A 213 16.32 -2.99 1.21
N PRO A 214 15.14 -3.65 1.12
CA PRO A 214 13.90 -2.97 0.77
C PRO A 214 13.42 -2.05 1.88
N VAL A 215 13.11 -0.81 1.53
CA VAL A 215 12.50 0.20 2.38
C VAL A 215 11.07 0.42 1.92
N PHE A 216 10.09 0.11 2.77
CA PHE A 216 8.66 0.27 2.49
C PHE A 216 8.26 1.73 2.57
N VAL A 217 7.72 2.28 1.47
CA VAL A 217 7.40 3.71 1.34
C VAL A 217 5.92 3.98 1.41
N GLU A 218 5.09 3.18 0.71
CA GLU A 218 3.65 3.38 0.62
C GLU A 218 2.92 2.08 0.24
N ILE A 219 1.67 1.94 0.76
CA ILE A 219 0.71 0.92 0.35
C ILE A 219 -0.42 1.61 -0.43
N ASN A 220 -0.65 1.15 -1.65
CA ASN A 220 -1.66 1.66 -2.55
C ASN A 220 -2.74 0.60 -2.78
N TYR A 221 -3.92 0.74 -2.18
CA TYR A 221 -5.07 -0.13 -2.46
C TYR A 221 -5.77 0.21 -3.78
N HIS A 222 -5.52 1.41 -4.31
CA HIS A 222 -5.93 1.86 -5.64
C HIS A 222 -4.66 2.22 -6.42
N PHE A 223 -4.27 1.40 -7.36
CA PHE A 223 -3.01 1.54 -8.08
C PHE A 223 -3.20 1.61 -9.60
N GLY A 224 -2.26 2.29 -10.28
CA GLY A 224 -2.25 2.41 -11.74
C GLY A 224 -2.02 1.05 -12.42
N ARG A 225 -2.67 0.83 -13.56
CA ARG A 225 -2.65 -0.45 -14.27
C ARG A 225 -1.68 -0.51 -15.45
N LYS A 226 -0.99 0.59 -15.79
CA LYS A 226 -0.08 0.63 -16.95
C LYS A 226 1.00 -0.46 -16.89
N GLY A 227 1.67 -0.61 -15.74
CA GLY A 227 2.69 -1.64 -15.53
C GLY A 227 2.15 -3.07 -15.38
N LEU A 228 0.84 -3.28 -15.47
CA LEU A 228 0.18 -4.58 -15.33
C LEU A 228 -0.39 -5.10 -16.65
N GLY A 229 -0.04 -4.48 -17.78
CA GLY A 229 -0.70 -4.75 -19.07
C GLY A 229 -2.09 -4.12 -19.19
N GLY A 230 -2.34 -3.01 -18.48
CA GLY A 230 -3.60 -2.29 -18.49
C GLY A 230 -4.70 -2.99 -17.68
N THR A 231 -5.96 -2.67 -18.02
CA THR A 231 -7.12 -3.26 -17.33
C THR A 231 -7.23 -4.77 -17.56
N LYS A 232 -6.96 -5.25 -18.77
CA LYS A 232 -7.00 -6.69 -19.10
C LYS A 232 -5.97 -7.47 -18.28
N GLY A 233 -4.73 -7.00 -18.22
CA GLY A 233 -3.68 -7.64 -17.41
C GLY A 233 -4.04 -7.66 -15.92
N HIS A 234 -4.49 -6.54 -15.36
CA HIS A 234 -4.97 -6.49 -13.97
C HIS A 234 -6.09 -7.51 -13.70
N GLN A 235 -7.07 -7.62 -14.60
CA GLN A 235 -8.18 -8.58 -14.47
C GLN A 235 -7.68 -10.03 -14.53
N SER A 236 -6.73 -10.34 -15.43
CA SER A 236 -6.12 -11.66 -15.52
C SER A 236 -5.41 -12.08 -14.24
N HIS A 237 -4.58 -11.19 -13.65
CA HIS A 237 -3.90 -11.45 -12.39
C HIS A 237 -4.89 -11.64 -11.23
N LEU A 238 -5.92 -10.81 -11.15
CA LEU A 238 -6.96 -10.92 -10.11
C LEU A 238 -7.74 -12.23 -10.23
N LEU A 239 -8.14 -12.61 -11.44
CA LEU A 239 -8.86 -13.86 -11.68
C LEU A 239 -8.02 -15.07 -11.28
N LYS A 240 -6.73 -15.08 -11.62
CA LYS A 240 -5.80 -16.15 -11.22
C LYS A 240 -5.69 -16.27 -9.70
N ALA A 241 -5.62 -15.14 -9.00
CA ALA A 241 -5.59 -15.14 -7.52
C ALA A 241 -6.90 -15.69 -6.92
N ILE A 242 -8.06 -15.27 -7.45
CA ILE A 242 -9.37 -15.78 -7.03
C ILE A 242 -9.45 -17.29 -7.23
N GLN A 243 -9.05 -17.79 -8.39
CA GLN A 243 -9.06 -19.23 -8.70
C GLN A 243 -8.15 -20.02 -7.76
N THR A 244 -6.97 -19.49 -7.42
CA THR A 244 -6.05 -20.12 -6.48
C THR A 244 -6.66 -20.17 -5.08
N TRP A 245 -7.20 -19.06 -4.60
CA TRP A 245 -7.89 -18.98 -3.30
C TRP A 245 -9.11 -19.90 -3.23
N GLN A 246 -9.94 -19.98 -4.29
CA GLN A 246 -11.09 -20.87 -4.33
C GLN A 246 -10.67 -22.36 -4.20
N ARG A 247 -9.59 -22.77 -4.85
CA ARG A 247 -9.07 -24.14 -4.72
C ARG A 247 -8.67 -24.44 -3.28
N GLN A 248 -7.96 -23.53 -2.61
CA GLN A 248 -7.58 -23.66 -1.20
C GLN A 248 -8.82 -23.82 -0.29
N CYS A 249 -9.85 -22.98 -0.47
CA CYS A 249 -11.09 -23.09 0.30
C CYS A 249 -11.82 -24.43 0.10
N LEU A 250 -11.74 -25.03 -1.09
CA LEU A 250 -12.37 -26.33 -1.37
C LEU A 250 -11.56 -27.49 -0.79
N GLU A 251 -10.24 -27.42 -0.86
CA GLU A 251 -9.32 -28.42 -0.28
C GLU A 251 -9.44 -28.48 1.25
N GLU A 252 -9.53 -27.32 1.92
CA GLU A 252 -9.75 -27.24 3.37
C GLU A 252 -11.10 -27.84 3.82
N ARG A 253 -12.08 -27.93 2.92
CA ARG A 253 -13.38 -28.57 3.21
C ARG A 253 -13.37 -30.10 3.08
N GLN A 254 -12.37 -30.67 2.42
CA GLN A 254 -12.27 -32.12 2.17
C GLN A 254 -11.03 -32.73 2.83
N PRO A 255 -10.77 -32.54 4.13
CA PRO A 255 -9.56 -33.03 4.77
C PRO A 255 -9.49 -34.58 4.89
N HIS A 256 -10.58 -35.30 4.54
CA HIS A 256 -10.71 -36.74 4.79
C HIS A 256 -10.85 -37.63 3.52
N LEU A 257 -10.51 -37.11 2.33
CA LEU A 257 -10.59 -37.88 1.07
C LEU A 257 -9.20 -38.13 0.44
N ARG A 258 -8.14 -38.12 1.26
CA ARG A 258 -6.80 -38.60 0.89
C ARG A 258 -6.35 -39.75 1.77
#